data_643b96f63787948d676dd8b504f988ed
#
_entry.id   643b96f63787948d676dd8b504f988ed
#
_cell.length_a   1.000
_cell.length_b   1.000
_cell.length_c   1.000
_cell.angle_alpha   90.00
_cell.angle_beta   90.00
_cell.angle_gamma   90.00
#
_symmetry.space_group_name_H-M   'P 1'
#
loop_
_entity.id
_entity.type
_entity.pdbx_description
1 polymer ?
#
loop_
_entity_poly.entity_id
_entity_poly.type
_entity_poly.pdbx_seq_one_letter_code
_entity_poly.pdbx_strand_id
1 'polypeptide(L)'
;PAESGDVPAVVDAVGAPAPAAPTDYREWRPEGTHPRDVLDRAEKDPEAKAQVIEVARAICDVESPLTRHRLIVKVCRTFGLSRTARSREERVRRVLGETFAYIDADDFVWRTYDASLLPVSYRRGALDHVDAIEEIHPRELVALMADVRATHPEWTSSDELYQKALRRLSAKRRKLGARGILPALETALKEAEREGAE
;
A
#
# COMPACT_ATOMS: atom_id res chain seq x y z
N PRO A 1 61.06 -4.24 -19.15
CA PRO A 1 59.87 -5.06 -19.16
C PRO A 1 58.81 -4.42 -18.33
N ALA A 2 57.76 -3.98 -19.00
CA ALA A 2 56.59 -3.38 -18.36
C ALA A 2 55.57 -4.48 -18.09
N GLU A 3 55.21 -4.69 -16.84
CA GLU A 3 54.12 -5.56 -16.45
C GLU A 3 52.80 -4.83 -16.64
N SER A 4 52.02 -5.29 -17.59
CA SER A 4 50.62 -4.90 -17.79
C SER A 4 49.79 -5.50 -16.67
N GLY A 5 49.31 -4.64 -15.73
CA GLY A 5 48.33 -5.00 -14.75
C GLY A 5 46.96 -5.20 -15.42
N ASP A 6 46.52 -6.43 -15.41
CA ASP A 6 45.18 -6.87 -15.79
C ASP A 6 44.14 -6.30 -14.80
N VAL A 7 43.26 -5.43 -15.29
CA VAL A 7 42.14 -4.90 -14.52
C VAL A 7 40.95 -5.81 -14.79
N PRO A 8 40.41 -6.54 -13.83
CA PRO A 8 39.22 -7.31 -14.06
C PRO A 8 38.02 -6.36 -14.13
N ALA A 9 37.56 -6.13 -15.36
CA ALA A 9 36.24 -5.57 -15.60
C ALA A 9 35.23 -6.71 -15.56
N VAL A 10 34.48 -6.83 -14.54
CA VAL A 10 33.10 -7.33 -14.58
C VAL A 10 32.39 -6.80 -13.33
N VAL A 11 31.78 -5.63 -13.43
CA VAL A 11 30.63 -5.32 -12.58
C VAL A 11 29.45 -6.02 -13.23
N ASP A 12 29.10 -7.19 -12.71
CA ASP A 12 27.83 -7.82 -13.05
C ASP A 12 26.73 -6.79 -12.84
N ALA A 13 26.04 -6.45 -13.93
CA ALA A 13 24.80 -5.68 -13.86
C ALA A 13 23.84 -6.49 -12.96
N VAL A 14 23.69 -6.06 -11.73
CA VAL A 14 22.67 -6.59 -10.84
C VAL A 14 21.35 -6.26 -11.52
N GLY A 15 20.80 -7.22 -12.24
CA GLY A 15 19.49 -7.09 -12.88
C GLY A 15 18.47 -6.63 -11.85
N ALA A 16 17.63 -5.68 -12.23
CA ALA A 16 16.55 -5.20 -11.36
C ALA A 16 15.80 -6.41 -10.80
N PRO A 17 15.54 -6.45 -9.49
CA PRO A 17 14.85 -7.58 -8.87
C PRO A 17 13.50 -7.79 -9.56
N ALA A 18 13.23 -9.04 -9.96
CA ALA A 18 11.98 -9.39 -10.62
C ALA A 18 10.78 -8.92 -9.75
N PRO A 19 9.72 -8.39 -10.37
CA PRO A 19 8.56 -7.93 -9.63
C PRO A 19 8.00 -9.07 -8.77
N ALA A 20 7.68 -8.76 -7.53
CA ALA A 20 7.13 -9.74 -6.60
C ALA A 20 5.78 -10.26 -7.12
N ALA A 21 5.50 -11.57 -6.93
CA ALA A 21 4.25 -12.17 -7.40
C ALA A 21 3.01 -11.52 -6.73
N PRO A 22 1.90 -11.35 -7.47
CA PRO A 22 0.67 -10.80 -6.92
C PRO A 22 0.14 -11.61 -5.75
N THR A 23 -0.33 -10.95 -4.70
CA THR A 23 -0.93 -11.57 -3.53
C THR A 23 -2.42 -11.23 -3.45
N ASP A 24 -3.19 -12.00 -2.68
CA ASP A 24 -4.57 -11.63 -2.39
C ASP A 24 -4.60 -10.60 -1.26
N TYR A 25 -5.50 -9.60 -1.36
CA TYR A 25 -5.68 -8.63 -0.29
C TYR A 25 -6.19 -9.33 0.96
N ARG A 26 -5.55 -9.07 2.09
CA ARG A 26 -5.99 -9.55 3.40
C ARG A 26 -6.43 -8.37 4.23
N GLU A 27 -7.67 -8.42 4.71
CA GLU A 27 -8.16 -7.42 5.63
C GLU A 27 -7.83 -7.85 7.07
N TRP A 28 -7.19 -6.95 7.82
CA TRP A 28 -7.00 -7.16 9.24
C TRP A 28 -8.34 -7.10 9.99
N ARG A 29 -8.53 -8.03 10.91
CA ARG A 29 -9.72 -8.11 11.78
C ARG A 29 -9.28 -8.23 13.22
N PRO A 30 -9.90 -7.49 14.16
CA PRO A 30 -9.54 -7.58 15.57
C PRO A 30 -9.88 -8.95 16.16
N GLU A 31 -8.98 -9.48 16.96
CA GLU A 31 -9.20 -10.68 17.77
C GLU A 31 -9.84 -10.28 19.10
N GLY A 32 -11.13 -9.93 19.10
CA GLY A 32 -11.86 -9.55 20.31
C GLY A 32 -12.31 -8.08 20.32
N THR A 33 -12.84 -7.67 21.48
CA THR A 33 -13.36 -6.30 21.73
C THR A 33 -12.34 -5.49 22.51
N HIS A 34 -11.99 -4.32 21.99
CA HIS A 34 -11.15 -3.35 22.69
C HIS A 34 -12.04 -2.27 23.35
N PRO A 35 -11.90 -2.02 24.66
CA PRO A 35 -12.70 -1.02 25.34
C PRO A 35 -12.43 0.39 24.81
N ARG A 36 -13.48 1.16 24.60
CA ARG A 36 -13.41 2.52 24.04
C ARG A 36 -12.64 3.49 24.93
N ASP A 37 -12.73 3.33 26.24
CA ASP A 37 -12.05 4.20 27.21
C ASP A 37 -10.52 4.12 27.11
N VAL A 38 -9.96 3.02 26.60
CA VAL A 38 -8.53 2.89 26.29
C VAL A 38 -8.09 3.99 25.34
N LEU A 39 -8.83 4.20 24.24
CA LEU A 39 -8.51 5.24 23.27
C LEU A 39 -8.61 6.66 23.87
N ASP A 40 -9.58 6.88 24.76
CA ASP A 40 -9.76 8.17 25.41
C ASP A 40 -8.66 8.48 26.44
N ARG A 41 -8.03 7.46 27.04
CA ARG A 41 -6.92 7.59 28.02
C ARG A 41 -5.53 7.59 27.38
N ALA A 42 -5.38 7.11 26.14
CA ALA A 42 -4.11 6.78 25.52
C ALA A 42 -3.08 7.95 25.45
N GLU A 43 -3.52 9.22 25.52
CA GLU A 43 -2.60 10.37 25.56
C GLU A 43 -1.90 10.53 26.91
N LYS A 44 -2.50 10.04 28.00
CA LYS A 44 -2.05 10.27 29.38
C LYS A 44 -1.63 8.99 30.09
N ASP A 45 -2.07 7.85 29.59
CA ASP A 45 -1.86 6.53 30.18
C ASP A 45 -0.93 5.71 29.28
N PRO A 46 0.31 5.40 29.73
CA PRO A 46 1.29 4.65 28.94
C PRO A 46 0.80 3.25 28.56
N GLU A 47 0.02 2.58 29.39
CA GLU A 47 -0.50 1.25 29.11
C GLU A 47 -1.58 1.31 28.02
N ALA A 48 -2.52 2.25 28.13
CA ALA A 48 -3.51 2.50 27.09
C ALA A 48 -2.84 2.90 25.75
N LYS A 49 -1.78 3.72 25.81
CA LYS A 49 -0.98 4.09 24.63
C LYS A 49 -0.36 2.87 24.00
N ALA A 50 0.26 1.97 24.78
CA ALA A 50 0.87 0.75 24.29
C ALA A 50 -0.14 -0.14 23.56
N GLN A 51 -1.35 -0.31 24.11
CA GLN A 51 -2.42 -1.07 23.46
C GLN A 51 -2.85 -0.48 22.10
N VAL A 52 -2.97 0.85 22.00
CA VAL A 52 -3.32 1.52 20.74
C VAL A 52 -2.20 1.32 19.69
N ILE A 53 -0.94 1.40 20.12
CA ILE A 53 0.22 1.17 19.24
C ILE A 53 0.27 -0.29 18.78
N GLU A 54 -0.01 -1.24 19.65
CA GLU A 54 -0.04 -2.67 19.33
C GLU A 54 -1.10 -2.98 18.25
N VAL A 55 -2.32 -2.47 18.43
CA VAL A 55 -3.38 -2.59 17.43
C VAL A 55 -2.97 -1.97 16.09
N ALA A 56 -2.39 -0.79 16.12
CA ALA A 56 -1.94 -0.13 14.89
C ALA A 56 -0.84 -0.93 14.18
N ARG A 57 0.10 -1.54 14.92
CA ARG A 57 1.13 -2.42 14.36
C ARG A 57 0.52 -3.66 13.73
N ALA A 58 -0.40 -4.32 14.41
CA ALA A 58 -1.10 -5.51 13.89
C ALA A 58 -1.84 -5.19 12.56
N ILE A 59 -2.46 -4.00 12.45
CA ILE A 59 -3.06 -3.55 11.20
C ILE A 59 -2.00 -3.38 10.11
N CYS A 60 -0.88 -2.71 10.41
CA CYS A 60 0.21 -2.50 9.46
C CYS A 60 0.87 -3.81 9.02
N ASP A 61 1.00 -4.79 9.91
CA ASP A 61 1.58 -6.11 9.60
C ASP A 61 0.79 -6.87 8.54
N VAL A 62 -0.53 -6.61 8.44
CA VAL A 62 -1.43 -7.30 7.51
C VAL A 62 -1.74 -6.46 6.26
N GLU A 63 -1.94 -5.14 6.42
CA GLU A 63 -2.48 -4.28 5.35
C GLU A 63 -1.49 -3.28 4.76
N SER A 64 -0.25 -3.18 5.27
CA SER A 64 0.75 -2.26 4.70
C SER A 64 1.11 -2.64 3.24
N PRO A 65 1.27 -1.66 2.34
CA PRO A 65 1.04 -0.23 2.55
C PRO A 65 -0.44 0.14 2.61
N LEU A 66 -0.79 1.07 3.51
CA LEU A 66 -2.14 1.61 3.62
C LEU A 66 -2.09 3.11 3.94
N THR A 67 -3.10 3.89 3.54
CA THR A 67 -3.11 5.32 3.85
C THR A 67 -3.16 5.56 5.35
N ARG A 68 -2.50 6.61 5.83
CA ARG A 68 -2.52 7.01 7.24
C ARG A 68 -3.94 7.23 7.75
N HIS A 69 -4.81 7.83 6.93
CA HIS A 69 -6.21 7.99 7.27
C HIS A 69 -6.90 6.65 7.53
N ARG A 70 -6.72 5.67 6.63
CA ARG A 70 -7.29 4.33 6.77
C ARG A 70 -6.80 3.63 8.04
N LEU A 71 -5.51 3.71 8.35
CA LEU A 71 -4.96 3.17 9.60
C LEU A 71 -5.68 3.76 10.81
N ILE A 72 -5.79 5.09 10.89
CA ILE A 72 -6.45 5.77 12.01
C ILE A 72 -7.92 5.36 12.14
N VAL A 73 -8.65 5.31 11.02
CA VAL A 73 -10.06 4.87 11.01
C VAL A 73 -10.19 3.43 11.52
N LYS A 74 -9.31 2.52 11.09
CA LYS A 74 -9.30 1.12 11.55
C LYS A 74 -8.99 1.01 13.03
N VAL A 75 -7.99 1.73 13.53
CA VAL A 75 -7.70 1.82 14.97
C VAL A 75 -8.94 2.28 15.74
N CYS A 76 -9.56 3.39 15.32
CA CYS A 76 -10.77 3.89 15.96
C CYS A 76 -11.91 2.85 15.98
N ARG A 77 -12.14 2.16 14.87
CA ARG A 77 -13.18 1.12 14.76
C ARG A 77 -12.90 -0.06 15.70
N THR A 78 -11.65 -0.45 15.86
CA THR A 78 -11.22 -1.52 16.77
C THR A 78 -11.58 -1.21 18.23
N PHE A 79 -11.51 0.07 18.61
CA PHE A 79 -11.95 0.54 19.94
C PHE A 79 -13.44 0.94 19.99
N GLY A 80 -14.28 0.33 19.14
CA GLY A 80 -15.74 0.45 19.20
C GLY A 80 -16.32 1.77 18.67
N LEU A 81 -15.57 2.53 17.87
CA LEU A 81 -16.05 3.77 17.27
C LEU A 81 -16.61 3.51 15.87
N SER A 82 -17.93 3.55 15.71
CA SER A 82 -18.59 3.40 14.40
C SER A 82 -18.41 4.61 13.48
N ARG A 83 -18.21 5.79 14.05
CA ARG A 83 -17.92 7.04 13.33
C ARG A 83 -16.74 7.72 13.98
N THR A 84 -15.82 8.17 13.16
CA THR A 84 -14.60 8.82 13.64
C THR A 84 -14.77 10.34 13.53
N ALA A 85 -14.84 11.02 14.69
CA ALA A 85 -14.80 12.47 14.71
C ALA A 85 -13.36 12.95 14.51
N ARG A 86 -13.16 14.07 13.81
CA ARG A 86 -11.85 14.65 13.53
C ARG A 86 -10.94 14.78 14.75
N SER A 87 -11.52 15.18 15.89
CA SER A 87 -10.77 15.30 17.15
C SER A 87 -10.21 13.95 17.66
N ARG A 88 -10.86 12.84 17.33
CA ARG A 88 -10.37 11.49 17.68
C ARG A 88 -9.30 11.03 16.72
N GLU A 89 -9.45 11.32 15.43
CA GLU A 89 -8.38 11.05 14.45
C GLU A 89 -7.10 11.79 14.83
N GLU A 90 -7.21 13.06 15.20
CA GLU A 90 -6.09 13.86 15.68
C GLU A 90 -5.47 13.29 16.97
N ARG A 91 -6.29 12.77 17.89
CA ARG A 91 -5.80 12.08 19.09
C ARG A 91 -5.02 10.83 18.74
N VAL A 92 -5.58 9.94 17.91
CA VAL A 92 -4.88 8.72 17.48
C VAL A 92 -3.57 9.08 16.79
N ARG A 93 -3.57 10.09 15.92
CA ARG A 93 -2.35 10.58 15.26
C ARG A 93 -1.28 11.00 16.26
N ARG A 94 -1.64 11.74 17.32
CA ARG A 94 -0.69 12.12 18.38
C ARG A 94 -0.20 10.92 19.19
N VAL A 95 -1.10 9.98 19.51
CA VAL A 95 -0.74 8.74 20.24
C VAL A 95 0.26 7.90 19.47
N LEU A 96 0.04 7.72 18.17
CA LEU A 96 0.97 6.98 17.31
C LEU A 96 2.31 7.71 17.17
N GLY A 97 2.29 9.06 17.09
CA GLY A 97 3.49 9.86 16.89
C GLY A 97 4.12 9.68 15.51
N GLU A 98 5.22 10.41 15.26
CA GLU A 98 5.91 10.39 13.96
C GLU A 98 6.82 9.17 13.76
N THR A 99 7.23 8.53 14.86
CA THR A 99 8.19 7.41 14.84
C THR A 99 7.52 6.04 14.85
N PHE A 100 6.19 6.00 14.82
CA PHE A 100 5.43 4.74 14.90
C PHE A 100 5.72 3.80 13.73
N ALA A 101 5.78 4.34 12.51
CA ALA A 101 6.02 3.61 11.27
C ALA A 101 6.61 4.58 10.23
N TYR A 102 7.12 4.04 9.14
CA TYR A 102 7.54 4.87 8.02
C TYR A 102 6.32 5.36 7.24
N ILE A 103 6.27 6.66 6.96
CA ILE A 103 5.24 7.29 6.15
C ILE A 103 5.94 7.89 4.93
N ASP A 104 5.51 7.51 3.74
CA ASP A 104 6.10 8.02 2.50
C ASP A 104 5.50 9.36 2.05
N ALA A 105 5.96 9.85 0.90
CA ALA A 105 5.53 11.14 0.36
C ALA A 105 4.04 11.16 -0.06
N ASP A 106 3.45 9.99 -0.32
CA ASP A 106 2.05 9.82 -0.73
C ASP A 106 1.12 9.58 0.48
N ASP A 107 1.61 9.78 1.71
CA ASP A 107 0.87 9.58 2.98
C ASP A 107 0.48 8.11 3.24
N PHE A 108 1.23 7.16 2.67
CA PHE A 108 1.07 5.75 2.99
C PHE A 108 1.98 5.32 4.14
N VAL A 109 1.43 4.47 4.99
CA VAL A 109 2.12 3.87 6.14
C VAL A 109 2.68 2.53 5.73
N TRP A 110 3.99 2.36 5.96
CA TRP A 110 4.73 1.14 5.74
C TRP A 110 5.12 0.53 7.08
N ARG A 111 5.23 -0.79 7.13
CA ARG A 111 5.70 -1.49 8.33
C ARG A 111 7.06 -0.99 8.78
N THR A 112 7.99 -0.82 7.84
CA THR A 112 9.34 -0.28 8.06
C THR A 112 9.78 0.55 6.85
N TYR A 113 10.82 1.36 7.02
CA TYR A 113 11.46 2.06 5.90
C TYR A 113 11.97 1.07 4.83
N ASP A 114 12.64 0.01 5.25
CA ASP A 114 13.18 -1.00 4.31
C ASP A 114 12.08 -1.66 3.49
N ALA A 115 10.91 -1.90 4.09
CA ALA A 115 9.75 -2.44 3.36
C ALA A 115 9.28 -1.49 2.24
N SER A 116 9.42 -0.17 2.40
CA SER A 116 9.07 0.81 1.37
C SER A 116 10.04 0.82 0.18
N LEU A 117 11.25 0.32 0.36
CA LEU A 117 12.28 0.24 -0.68
C LEU A 117 12.19 -1.04 -1.54
N LEU A 118 11.51 -2.07 -1.04
CA LEU A 118 11.36 -3.33 -1.76
C LEU A 118 10.44 -3.17 -2.98
N PRO A 119 10.61 -4.02 -4.01
CA PRO A 119 9.67 -4.12 -5.11
C PRO A 119 8.27 -4.39 -4.60
N VAL A 120 7.31 -3.57 -5.03
CA VAL A 120 5.91 -3.70 -4.61
C VAL A 120 5.18 -4.60 -5.59
N SER A 121 4.44 -5.57 -5.06
CA SER A 121 3.45 -6.33 -5.82
C SER A 121 2.07 -5.76 -5.57
N TYR A 122 1.15 -5.91 -6.52
CA TYR A 122 -0.23 -5.52 -6.27
C TYR A 122 -1.01 -6.61 -5.52
N ARG A 123 -2.02 -6.16 -4.77
CA ARG A 123 -2.93 -7.03 -4.02
C ARG A 123 -4.25 -7.22 -4.78
N ARG A 124 -4.53 -8.46 -5.20
CA ARG A 124 -5.78 -8.80 -5.89
C ARG A 124 -6.98 -8.58 -4.97
N GLY A 125 -8.07 -8.05 -5.52
CA GLY A 125 -9.28 -7.75 -4.76
C GLY A 125 -9.17 -6.54 -3.83
N ALA A 126 -8.05 -5.79 -3.83
CA ALA A 126 -7.85 -4.66 -2.92
C ALA A 126 -8.99 -3.64 -2.96
N LEU A 127 -9.50 -3.32 -4.16
CA LEU A 127 -10.58 -2.35 -4.34
C LEU A 127 -11.94 -2.81 -3.78
N ASP A 128 -12.09 -4.07 -3.39
CA ASP A 128 -13.29 -4.56 -2.70
C ASP A 128 -13.29 -4.25 -1.20
N HIS A 129 -12.12 -3.86 -0.66
CA HIS A 129 -11.86 -3.62 0.76
C HIS A 129 -11.51 -2.16 1.09
N VAL A 130 -11.23 -1.34 0.07
CA VAL A 130 -11.00 0.09 0.21
C VAL A 130 -12.17 0.88 -0.37
N ASP A 131 -12.35 2.13 0.10
CA ASP A 131 -13.46 2.96 -0.32
C ASP A 131 -13.18 3.62 -1.69
N ALA A 132 -11.91 3.90 -1.99
CA ALA A 132 -11.47 4.55 -3.21
C ALA A 132 -10.14 3.98 -3.73
N ILE A 133 -9.88 4.13 -5.03
CA ILE A 133 -8.64 3.64 -5.65
C ILE A 133 -7.40 4.37 -5.11
N GLU A 134 -7.56 5.59 -4.66
CA GLU A 134 -6.52 6.42 -4.03
C GLU A 134 -6.03 5.84 -2.69
N GLU A 135 -6.73 4.86 -2.13
CA GLU A 135 -6.27 4.09 -0.97
C GLU A 135 -5.37 2.90 -1.33
N ILE A 136 -5.18 2.63 -2.63
CA ILE A 136 -4.22 1.66 -3.14
C ILE A 136 -2.94 2.42 -3.50
N HIS A 137 -1.79 1.94 -3.00
CA HIS A 137 -0.52 2.62 -3.22
C HIS A 137 -0.19 2.73 -4.72
N PRO A 138 0.27 3.90 -5.22
CA PRO A 138 0.57 4.10 -6.66
C PRO A 138 1.49 3.02 -7.24
N ARG A 139 2.52 2.59 -6.53
CA ARG A 139 3.42 1.51 -6.98
C ARG A 139 2.73 0.16 -7.14
N GLU A 140 1.67 -0.14 -6.37
CA GLU A 140 0.85 -1.33 -6.60
C GLU A 140 0.08 -1.24 -7.92
N LEU A 141 -0.40 -0.05 -8.27
CA LEU A 141 -1.09 0.17 -9.55
C LEU A 141 -0.12 0.07 -10.73
N VAL A 142 1.11 0.57 -10.59
CA VAL A 142 2.18 0.42 -11.59
C VAL A 142 2.52 -1.05 -11.79
N ALA A 143 2.76 -1.80 -10.71
CA ALA A 143 3.03 -3.24 -10.78
C ALA A 143 1.88 -4.02 -11.41
N LEU A 144 0.62 -3.64 -11.13
CA LEU A 144 -0.56 -4.21 -11.76
C LEU A 144 -0.59 -3.97 -13.26
N MET A 145 -0.34 -2.72 -13.69
CA MET A 145 -0.38 -2.38 -15.12
C MET A 145 0.75 -3.06 -15.89
N ALA A 146 1.96 -3.14 -15.29
CA ALA A 146 3.09 -3.88 -15.85
C ALA A 146 2.76 -5.38 -16.04
N ASP A 147 2.15 -6.01 -15.02
CA ASP A 147 1.76 -7.43 -15.09
C ASP A 147 0.63 -7.68 -16.09
N VAL A 148 -0.38 -6.79 -16.18
CA VAL A 148 -1.44 -6.90 -17.20
C VAL A 148 -0.85 -6.76 -18.60
N ARG A 149 0.06 -5.81 -18.82
CA ARG A 149 0.72 -5.58 -20.10
C ARG A 149 1.59 -6.77 -20.53
N ALA A 150 2.40 -7.30 -19.61
CA ALA A 150 3.24 -8.46 -19.85
C ALA A 150 2.44 -9.74 -20.17
N THR A 151 1.26 -9.88 -19.54
CA THR A 151 0.37 -11.04 -19.76
C THR A 151 -0.41 -10.94 -21.09
N HIS A 152 -0.61 -9.72 -21.61
CA HIS A 152 -1.39 -9.45 -22.81
C HIS A 152 -0.64 -8.49 -23.76
N PRO A 153 0.52 -8.91 -24.29
CA PRO A 153 1.33 -8.06 -25.17
C PRO A 153 0.65 -7.70 -26.49
N GLU A 154 -0.32 -8.54 -26.92
CA GLU A 154 -1.10 -8.35 -28.14
C GLU A 154 -2.15 -7.24 -28.05
N TRP A 155 -2.51 -6.80 -26.84
CA TRP A 155 -3.53 -5.76 -26.67
C TRP A 155 -2.96 -4.37 -26.96
N THR A 156 -3.49 -3.74 -27.98
CA THR A 156 -3.14 -2.36 -28.38
C THR A 156 -4.08 -1.32 -27.77
N SER A 157 -5.26 -1.76 -27.32
CA SER A 157 -6.26 -0.91 -26.69
C SER A 157 -5.98 -0.73 -25.21
N SER A 158 -5.78 0.50 -24.77
CA SER A 158 -5.66 0.85 -23.34
C SER A 158 -6.90 0.47 -22.54
N ASP A 159 -8.09 0.57 -23.15
CA ASP A 159 -9.36 0.23 -22.48
C ASP A 159 -9.40 -1.24 -22.06
N GLU A 160 -8.91 -2.15 -22.88
CA GLU A 160 -8.84 -3.59 -22.54
C GLU A 160 -7.91 -3.83 -21.36
N LEU A 161 -6.75 -3.16 -21.35
CA LEU A 161 -5.80 -3.22 -20.23
C LEU A 161 -6.44 -2.70 -18.94
N TYR A 162 -7.13 -1.56 -18.98
CA TYR A 162 -7.78 -0.98 -17.81
C TYR A 162 -8.92 -1.86 -17.29
N GLN A 163 -9.74 -2.44 -18.18
CA GLN A 163 -10.79 -3.38 -17.78
C GLN A 163 -10.22 -4.62 -17.12
N LYS A 164 -9.10 -5.14 -17.61
CA LYS A 164 -8.44 -6.30 -17.01
C LYS A 164 -7.83 -5.97 -15.66
N ALA A 165 -7.15 -4.83 -15.56
CA ALA A 165 -6.60 -4.34 -14.30
C ALA A 165 -7.70 -4.19 -13.24
N LEU A 166 -8.82 -3.56 -13.61
CA LEU A 166 -9.96 -3.38 -12.71
C LEU A 166 -10.52 -4.73 -12.21
N ARG A 167 -10.61 -5.74 -13.08
CA ARG A 167 -11.06 -7.09 -12.69
C ARG A 167 -10.09 -7.79 -11.73
N ARG A 168 -8.79 -7.47 -11.76
CA ARG A 168 -7.81 -7.98 -10.80
C ARG A 168 -7.91 -7.27 -9.45
N LEU A 169 -8.24 -5.97 -9.46
CA LEU A 169 -8.42 -5.18 -8.24
C LEU A 169 -9.77 -5.42 -7.55
N SER A 170 -10.80 -5.86 -8.28
CA SER A 170 -12.14 -6.01 -7.73
C SER A 170 -12.88 -7.19 -8.35
N ALA A 171 -13.44 -8.06 -7.49
CA ALA A 171 -14.41 -9.07 -7.91
C ALA A 171 -15.80 -8.49 -8.19
N LYS A 172 -16.10 -7.30 -7.62
CA LYS A 172 -17.35 -6.59 -7.87
C LYS A 172 -17.31 -5.89 -9.23
N ARG A 173 -18.48 -5.79 -9.87
CA ARG A 173 -18.60 -5.05 -11.14
C ARG A 173 -18.41 -3.55 -10.90
N ARG A 174 -17.17 -3.08 -10.93
CA ARG A 174 -16.82 -1.67 -10.91
C ARG A 174 -16.77 -1.12 -12.34
N LYS A 175 -17.07 0.18 -12.51
CA LYS A 175 -16.99 0.88 -13.81
C LYS A 175 -15.72 1.70 -13.85
N LEU A 176 -15.02 1.72 -14.99
CA LEU A 176 -13.85 2.60 -15.20
C LEU A 176 -14.18 4.08 -14.99
N GLY A 177 -15.40 4.50 -15.35
CA GLY A 177 -15.86 5.87 -15.12
C GLY A 177 -16.20 6.21 -13.67
N ALA A 178 -16.05 5.28 -12.70
CA ALA A 178 -16.16 5.64 -11.30
C ALA A 178 -15.01 6.57 -10.90
N ARG A 179 -15.31 7.48 -9.95
CA ARG A 179 -14.39 8.56 -9.56
C ARG A 179 -12.97 8.02 -9.30
N GLY A 180 -11.99 8.65 -9.91
CA GLY A 180 -10.57 8.39 -9.71
C GLY A 180 -10.02 7.15 -10.42
N ILE A 181 -10.84 6.14 -10.78
CA ILE A 181 -10.33 4.85 -11.27
C ILE A 181 -9.57 5.01 -12.59
N LEU A 182 -10.18 5.58 -13.62
CA LEU A 182 -9.55 5.68 -14.92
C LEU A 182 -8.27 6.54 -14.87
N PRO A 183 -8.27 7.75 -14.30
CA PRO A 183 -7.05 8.56 -14.18
C PRO A 183 -5.90 7.87 -13.44
N ALA A 184 -6.22 7.10 -12.38
CA ALA A 184 -5.20 6.36 -11.63
C ALA A 184 -4.56 5.25 -12.48
N LEU A 185 -5.35 4.49 -13.25
CA LEU A 185 -4.86 3.43 -14.13
C LEU A 185 -4.09 4.01 -15.34
N GLU A 186 -4.53 5.13 -15.90
CA GLU A 186 -3.80 5.85 -16.96
C GLU A 186 -2.42 6.30 -16.51
N THR A 187 -2.34 6.88 -15.30
CA THR A 187 -1.07 7.30 -14.70
C THR A 187 -0.16 6.09 -14.47
N ALA A 188 -0.72 5.03 -13.90
CA ALA A 188 0.03 3.81 -13.62
C ALA A 188 0.55 3.11 -14.89
N LEU A 189 -0.23 3.11 -15.98
CA LEU A 189 0.22 2.55 -17.27
C LEU A 189 1.41 3.32 -17.84
N LYS A 190 1.33 4.65 -17.88
CA LYS A 190 2.41 5.51 -18.37
C LYS A 190 3.71 5.30 -17.58
N GLU A 191 3.59 5.15 -16.27
CA GLU A 191 4.75 4.90 -15.40
C GLU A 191 5.34 3.51 -15.64
N ALA A 192 4.49 2.48 -15.75
CA ALA A 192 4.93 1.12 -16.05
C ALA A 192 5.64 1.02 -17.42
N GLU A 193 5.18 1.75 -18.44
CA GLU A 193 5.81 1.82 -19.76
C GLU A 193 7.16 2.53 -19.70
N ARG A 194 7.31 3.56 -18.87
CA ARG A 194 8.56 4.27 -18.64
C ARG A 194 9.60 3.36 -17.97
N GLU A 195 9.22 2.68 -16.89
CA GLU A 195 10.11 1.76 -16.17
C GLU A 195 10.53 0.54 -17.01
N GLY A 196 9.68 0.08 -17.92
CA GLY A 196 9.99 -1.03 -18.83
C GLY A 196 10.85 -0.65 -20.03
N ALA A 197 11.10 0.65 -20.26
CA ALA A 197 11.92 1.17 -21.35
C ALA A 197 13.36 1.49 -20.92
N GLU A 198 13.67 1.49 -19.64
CA GLU A 198 15.01 1.66 -19.04
C GLU A 198 15.73 0.31 -18.90
#